data_92f0b1c7861ee2c7f3007af25e616921
#
_entry.id   92f0b1c7861ee2c7f3007af25e616921
#
_cell.length_a   1.000
_cell.length_b   1.000
_cell.length_c   1.000
_cell.angle_alpha   90.00
_cell.angle_beta   90.00
_cell.angle_gamma   90.00
#
_symmetry.space_group_name_H-M   'P 1'
#
loop_
_entity.id
_entity.type
_entity.pdbx_description
1 polymer ?
#
loop_
_entity_poly.entity_id
_entity_poly.type
_entity_poly.pdbx_seq_one_letter_code
_entity_poly.pdbx_strand_id
1 'polypeptide(L)'
;MYKVNEIFYSLQGEGFNTGTASVFVRLSGCNLRCAFCDTAHQDGTLMTAWQIVDEVMHYPAPLIVLTGGEPSLFIDEELITALKSTGKRIAIETNGTHPLPHGIDWITLSPKTDFDGGNEAPCILDHCDELKVVYLGQDLSQYDHISASHRFLQPCYVDDEARRQHNLQACVQAVLDNPQWRLSLQTHRTLGIR
;
A
#
# COMPACT_ATOMS: atom_id res chain seq x y z
N MET A 1 -11.76 -18.50 -2.06
CA MET A 1 -10.84 -18.45 -3.24
C MET A 1 -10.50 -17.00 -3.52
N TYR A 2 -9.23 -16.69 -3.65
CA TYR A 2 -8.69 -15.35 -3.84
C TYR A 2 -8.00 -15.26 -5.20
N LYS A 3 -8.27 -14.21 -5.97
CA LYS A 3 -7.58 -14.00 -7.24
C LYS A 3 -6.25 -13.29 -6.95
N VAL A 4 -5.17 -14.05 -6.99
CA VAL A 4 -3.81 -13.60 -6.70
C VAL A 4 -3.11 -13.27 -8.00
N ASN A 5 -2.64 -12.02 -8.14
CA ASN A 5 -1.88 -11.58 -9.31
C ASN A 5 -0.47 -12.17 -9.26
N GLU A 6 0.21 -12.01 -8.12
CA GLU A 6 1.54 -12.54 -7.89
C GLU A 6 1.84 -12.68 -6.38
N ILE A 7 2.77 -13.58 -6.05
CA ILE A 7 3.42 -13.64 -4.73
C ILE A 7 4.92 -13.56 -4.97
N PHE A 8 5.62 -12.65 -4.30
CA PHE A 8 7.05 -12.46 -4.49
C PHE A 8 7.74 -12.00 -3.21
N TYR A 9 9.04 -12.27 -3.12
CA TYR A 9 9.90 -11.89 -2.00
C TYR A 9 10.81 -10.73 -2.39
N SER A 10 10.76 -9.66 -1.63
CA SER A 10 11.58 -8.47 -1.85
C SER A 10 11.74 -7.66 -0.56
N LEU A 11 12.26 -6.43 -0.66
CA LEU A 11 12.23 -5.47 0.44
C LEU A 11 11.01 -4.57 0.29
N GLN A 12 10.35 -4.25 1.43
CA GLN A 12 9.39 -3.15 1.43
C GLN A 12 10.12 -1.86 1.03
N GLY A 13 9.66 -1.21 -0.03
CA GLY A 13 10.32 -0.04 -0.61
C GLY A 13 9.77 1.29 -0.14
N GLU A 14 8.68 1.31 0.66
CA GLU A 14 7.92 2.51 0.97
C GLU A 14 7.56 2.60 2.46
N GLY A 15 7.37 3.83 2.94
CA GLY A 15 6.82 4.13 4.26
C GLY A 15 7.69 3.67 5.43
N PHE A 16 7.03 3.35 6.52
CA PHE A 16 7.67 3.01 7.80
C PHE A 16 8.49 1.72 7.71
N ASN A 17 7.99 0.72 7.01
CA ASN A 17 8.62 -0.60 6.91
C ASN A 17 9.69 -0.68 5.79
N THR A 18 10.11 0.45 5.21
CA THR A 18 11.15 0.49 4.17
C THR A 18 12.41 -0.28 4.60
N GLY A 19 12.92 -1.13 3.70
CA GLY A 19 14.09 -1.97 3.93
C GLY A 19 13.80 -3.29 4.63
N THR A 20 12.55 -3.54 5.05
CA THR A 20 12.17 -4.82 5.68
C THR A 20 11.98 -5.90 4.62
N ALA A 21 12.65 -7.04 4.80
CA ALA A 21 12.43 -8.22 3.98
C ALA A 21 10.97 -8.70 4.12
N SER A 22 10.24 -8.75 3.00
CA SER A 22 8.80 -8.95 2.98
C SER A 22 8.39 -9.90 1.87
N VAL A 23 7.39 -10.72 2.12
CA VAL A 23 6.67 -11.43 1.07
C VAL A 23 5.40 -10.67 0.73
N PHE A 24 5.28 -10.29 -0.52
CA PHE A 24 4.13 -9.54 -1.04
C PHE A 24 3.12 -10.51 -1.62
N VAL A 25 1.88 -10.38 -1.20
CA VAL A 25 0.72 -11.07 -1.78
C VAL A 25 -0.12 -10.02 -2.50
N ARG A 26 0.04 -9.93 -3.81
CA ARG A 26 -0.68 -8.98 -4.65
C ARG A 26 -1.98 -9.60 -5.14
N LEU A 27 -3.10 -9.04 -4.72
CA LEU A 27 -4.43 -9.43 -5.17
C LEU A 27 -4.83 -8.67 -6.43
N SER A 28 -5.65 -9.32 -7.27
CA SER A 28 -6.14 -8.74 -8.51
C SER A 28 -7.44 -7.98 -8.31
N GLY A 29 -7.59 -6.88 -9.04
CA GLY A 29 -8.79 -6.04 -9.04
C GLY A 29 -8.68 -4.83 -8.12
N CYS A 30 -9.30 -3.74 -8.56
CA CYS A 30 -9.40 -2.48 -7.82
C CYS A 30 -10.73 -1.81 -8.15
N ASN A 31 -11.31 -1.12 -7.17
CA ASN A 31 -12.51 -0.31 -7.35
C ASN A 31 -12.22 1.12 -7.85
N LEU A 32 -10.94 1.51 -7.94
CA LEU A 32 -10.50 2.82 -8.40
C LEU A 32 -9.71 2.70 -9.72
N ARG A 33 -9.58 3.84 -10.44
CA ARG A 33 -8.85 3.95 -11.71
C ARG A 33 -7.93 5.15 -11.70
N CYS A 34 -7.02 5.20 -10.72
CA CYS A 34 -6.10 6.31 -10.55
C CYS A 34 -5.18 6.48 -11.79
N ALA A 35 -5.09 7.68 -12.31
CA ALA A 35 -4.30 7.98 -13.51
C ALA A 35 -2.78 7.71 -13.36
N PHE A 36 -2.28 7.70 -12.12
CA PHE A 36 -0.87 7.41 -11.78
C PHE A 36 -0.66 5.97 -11.31
N CYS A 37 -1.66 5.06 -11.47
CA CYS A 37 -1.52 3.68 -11.04
C CYS A 37 -0.41 2.97 -11.81
N ASP A 38 0.56 2.44 -11.09
CA ASP A 38 1.72 1.72 -11.64
C ASP A 38 1.58 0.19 -11.57
N THR A 39 0.42 -0.29 -11.11
CA THR A 39 0.19 -1.71 -10.89
C THR A 39 -0.73 -2.32 -11.96
N ALA A 40 -0.25 -3.34 -12.66
CA ALA A 40 -1.07 -4.18 -13.53
C ALA A 40 -1.75 -5.28 -12.69
N HIS A 41 -3.01 -5.05 -12.29
CA HIS A 41 -3.75 -5.94 -11.38
C HIS A 41 -4.95 -6.65 -12.04
N GLN A 42 -4.95 -6.79 -13.37
CA GLN A 42 -6.08 -7.40 -14.12
C GLN A 42 -6.03 -8.93 -14.12
N ASP A 43 -4.82 -9.49 -14.27
CA ASP A 43 -4.57 -10.92 -14.36
C ASP A 43 -4.42 -11.55 -12.96
N GLY A 44 -4.42 -12.87 -12.90
CA GLY A 44 -4.17 -13.59 -11.66
C GLY A 44 -4.73 -15.00 -11.66
N THR A 45 -4.26 -15.79 -10.71
CA THR A 45 -4.65 -17.19 -10.49
C THR A 45 -5.54 -17.28 -9.25
N LEU A 46 -6.57 -18.13 -9.32
CA LEU A 46 -7.42 -18.42 -8.15
C LEU A 46 -6.67 -19.36 -7.19
N MET A 47 -6.52 -18.92 -5.96
CA MET A 47 -5.86 -19.68 -4.90
C MET A 47 -6.76 -19.76 -3.65
N THR A 48 -6.67 -20.88 -2.93
CA THR A 48 -7.25 -20.98 -1.58
C THR A 48 -6.36 -20.25 -0.57
N ALA A 49 -6.88 -19.97 0.63
CA ALA A 49 -6.06 -19.40 1.72
C ALA A 49 -4.83 -20.26 2.02
N TRP A 50 -4.97 -21.59 2.05
CA TRP A 50 -3.87 -22.49 2.34
C TRP A 50 -2.83 -22.59 1.21
N GLN A 51 -3.22 -22.44 -0.05
CA GLN A 51 -2.26 -22.33 -1.16
C GLN A 51 -1.43 -21.04 -1.07
N ILE A 52 -2.05 -19.94 -0.62
CA ILE A 52 -1.32 -18.69 -0.35
C ILE A 52 -0.36 -18.86 0.83
N VAL A 53 -0.79 -19.53 1.91
CA VAL A 53 0.07 -19.86 3.06
C VAL A 53 1.27 -20.70 2.64
N ASP A 54 1.05 -21.76 1.87
CA ASP A 54 2.13 -22.63 1.39
C ASP A 54 3.16 -21.82 0.60
N GLU A 55 2.73 -20.96 -0.31
CA GLU A 55 3.64 -20.11 -1.10
C GLU A 55 4.40 -19.10 -0.21
N VAL A 56 3.71 -18.45 0.71
CA VAL A 56 4.32 -17.49 1.66
C VAL A 56 5.39 -18.14 2.54
N MET A 57 5.21 -19.41 2.91
CA MET A 57 6.13 -20.15 3.77
C MET A 57 7.45 -20.54 3.07
N HIS A 58 7.53 -20.49 1.75
CA HIS A 58 8.79 -20.67 1.02
C HIS A 58 9.81 -19.57 1.30
N TYR A 59 9.38 -18.41 1.84
CA TYR A 59 10.23 -17.25 2.04
C TYR A 59 10.50 -16.98 3.53
N PRO A 60 11.75 -16.67 3.92
CA PRO A 60 12.12 -16.42 5.33
C PRO A 60 11.68 -15.03 5.83
N ALA A 61 10.85 -14.30 5.07
CA ALA A 61 10.37 -12.96 5.42
C ALA A 61 9.62 -12.95 6.76
N PRO A 62 9.89 -11.97 7.65
CA PRO A 62 9.13 -11.79 8.88
C PRO A 62 7.79 -11.06 8.65
N LEU A 63 7.60 -10.45 7.47
CA LEU A 63 6.47 -9.61 7.14
C LEU A 63 5.78 -10.11 5.87
N ILE A 64 4.46 -10.23 5.91
CA ILE A 64 3.57 -10.40 4.77
C ILE A 64 2.97 -9.03 4.46
N VAL A 65 3.03 -8.59 3.20
CA VAL A 65 2.37 -7.37 2.74
C VAL A 65 1.24 -7.75 1.79
N LEU A 66 0.00 -7.58 2.25
CA LEU A 66 -1.19 -7.69 1.43
C LEU A 66 -1.33 -6.41 0.62
N THR A 67 -1.28 -6.51 -0.69
CA THR A 67 -1.31 -5.38 -1.61
C THR A 67 -2.06 -5.78 -2.90
N GLY A 68 -1.95 -4.99 -3.95
CA GLY A 68 -2.51 -5.34 -5.24
C GLY A 68 -3.15 -4.17 -5.95
N GLY A 69 -4.35 -4.38 -6.51
CA GLY A 69 -5.26 -3.29 -6.83
C GLY A 69 -5.78 -2.69 -5.54
N GLU A 70 -6.88 -3.25 -5.00
CA GLU A 70 -7.34 -2.93 -3.65
C GLU A 70 -7.61 -4.24 -2.88
N PRO A 71 -6.73 -4.62 -1.94
CA PRO A 71 -6.85 -5.91 -1.26
C PRO A 71 -8.09 -5.99 -0.36
N SER A 72 -8.56 -4.89 0.23
CA SER A 72 -9.71 -4.90 1.15
C SER A 72 -11.01 -5.38 0.50
N LEU A 73 -11.10 -5.37 -0.83
CA LEU A 73 -12.24 -5.90 -1.58
C LEU A 73 -12.37 -7.43 -1.48
N PHE A 74 -11.29 -8.12 -1.21
CA PHE A 74 -11.19 -9.56 -1.44
C PHE A 74 -10.73 -10.35 -0.22
N ILE A 75 -10.07 -9.71 0.73
CA ILE A 75 -9.61 -10.36 1.97
C ILE A 75 -10.74 -10.52 2.97
N ASP A 76 -10.68 -11.60 3.74
CA ASP A 76 -11.65 -11.94 4.77
C ASP A 76 -10.96 -12.57 5.99
N GLU A 77 -11.74 -12.87 7.03
CA GLU A 77 -11.26 -13.50 8.27
C GLU A 77 -10.61 -14.87 8.02
N GLU A 78 -11.05 -15.61 6.99
CA GLU A 78 -10.46 -16.91 6.65
C GLU A 78 -9.01 -16.75 6.20
N LEU A 79 -8.75 -15.81 5.28
CA LEU A 79 -7.39 -15.55 4.78
C LEU A 79 -6.48 -15.03 5.90
N ILE A 80 -6.95 -14.06 6.70
CA ILE A 80 -6.14 -13.49 7.77
C ILE A 80 -5.81 -14.55 8.83
N THR A 81 -6.78 -15.38 9.22
CA THR A 81 -6.56 -16.47 10.16
C THR A 81 -5.54 -17.49 9.63
N ALA A 82 -5.65 -17.87 8.36
CA ALA A 82 -4.70 -18.76 7.72
C ALA A 82 -3.29 -18.17 7.69
N LEU A 83 -3.14 -16.90 7.30
CA LEU A 83 -1.84 -16.23 7.28
C LEU A 83 -1.24 -16.06 8.68
N LYS A 84 -2.05 -15.83 9.72
CA LYS A 84 -1.59 -15.79 11.12
C LYS A 84 -0.94 -17.09 11.57
N SER A 85 -1.36 -18.24 11.03
CA SER A 85 -0.75 -19.53 11.38
C SER A 85 0.73 -19.63 10.97
N THR A 86 1.21 -18.76 10.07
CA THR A 86 2.62 -18.69 9.67
C THR A 86 3.54 -18.10 10.74
N GLY A 87 2.98 -17.41 11.75
CA GLY A 87 3.73 -16.65 12.75
C GLY A 87 4.36 -15.34 12.23
N LYS A 88 4.15 -15.00 10.95
CA LYS A 88 4.62 -13.75 10.34
C LYS A 88 3.68 -12.59 10.69
N ARG A 89 4.20 -11.37 10.71
CA ARG A 89 3.38 -10.16 10.80
C ARG A 89 2.64 -9.93 9.48
N ILE A 90 1.42 -9.40 9.56
CA ILE A 90 0.58 -9.09 8.40
C ILE A 90 0.42 -7.58 8.31
N ALA A 91 0.90 -6.99 7.22
CA ALA A 91 0.63 -5.61 6.82
C ALA A 91 -0.35 -5.57 5.64
N ILE A 92 -1.11 -4.50 5.53
CA ILE A 92 -1.95 -4.20 4.37
C ILE A 92 -1.63 -2.82 3.82
N GLU A 93 -1.63 -2.69 2.49
CA GLU A 93 -1.66 -1.42 1.78
C GLU A 93 -3.04 -1.24 1.14
N THR A 94 -3.82 -0.26 1.59
CA THR A 94 -5.22 -0.07 1.18
C THR A 94 -5.52 1.39 0.86
N ASN A 95 -6.46 1.61 -0.07
CA ASN A 95 -7.03 2.94 -0.32
C ASN A 95 -8.09 3.36 0.72
N GLY A 96 -8.50 2.44 1.61
CA GLY A 96 -9.41 2.71 2.73
C GLY A 96 -10.88 2.79 2.37
N THR A 97 -11.29 2.34 1.18
CA THR A 97 -12.70 2.43 0.74
C THR A 97 -13.58 1.29 1.25
N HIS A 98 -13.00 0.28 1.91
CA HIS A 98 -13.71 -0.88 2.46
C HIS A 98 -13.23 -1.19 3.88
N PRO A 99 -14.08 -1.79 4.72
CA PRO A 99 -13.68 -2.25 6.04
C PRO A 99 -12.64 -3.36 5.95
N LEU A 100 -11.83 -3.50 7.00
CA LEU A 100 -10.79 -4.50 7.08
C LEU A 100 -11.20 -5.62 8.06
N PRO A 101 -10.87 -6.90 7.77
CA PRO A 101 -11.00 -7.98 8.72
C PRO A 101 -10.06 -7.80 9.91
N HIS A 102 -10.38 -8.44 11.04
CA HIS A 102 -9.53 -8.42 12.22
C HIS A 102 -8.22 -9.18 12.03
N GLY A 103 -7.22 -8.84 12.83
CA GLY A 103 -5.95 -9.59 12.88
C GLY A 103 -4.83 -9.05 11.97
N ILE A 104 -5.05 -7.98 11.24
CA ILE A 104 -3.98 -7.26 10.53
C ILE A 104 -3.11 -6.51 11.57
N ASP A 105 -1.79 -6.65 11.48
CA ASP A 105 -0.83 -6.10 12.45
C ASP A 105 -0.34 -4.70 12.09
N TRP A 106 -0.52 -4.27 10.84
CA TRP A 106 -0.09 -2.98 10.33
C TRP A 106 -0.96 -2.53 9.17
N ILE A 107 -1.56 -1.37 9.31
CA ILE A 107 -2.41 -0.77 8.27
C ILE A 107 -1.69 0.44 7.68
N THR A 108 -1.30 0.35 6.42
CA THR A 108 -0.87 1.48 5.60
C THR A 108 -2.07 1.95 4.78
N LEU A 109 -2.62 3.11 5.17
CA LEU A 109 -3.74 3.75 4.51
C LEU A 109 -3.22 4.78 3.49
N SER A 110 -3.66 4.65 2.25
CA SER A 110 -3.27 5.54 1.16
C SER A 110 -4.50 6.06 0.42
N PRO A 111 -5.22 7.07 0.96
CA PRO A 111 -6.43 7.62 0.34
C PRO A 111 -6.15 8.18 -1.05
N LYS A 112 -7.15 8.10 -1.94
CA LYS A 112 -7.05 8.53 -3.35
C LYS A 112 -8.12 9.55 -3.75
N THR A 113 -8.73 10.22 -2.78
CA THR A 113 -9.90 11.09 -2.98
C THR A 113 -9.67 12.29 -3.90
N ASP A 114 -8.41 12.78 -4.02
CA ASP A 114 -8.10 13.98 -4.79
C ASP A 114 -7.57 13.72 -6.19
N PHE A 115 -7.65 12.50 -6.65
CA PHE A 115 -7.08 12.11 -7.95
C PHE A 115 -8.16 11.72 -8.95
N ASP A 116 -7.91 11.97 -10.22
CA ASP A 116 -8.75 11.48 -11.30
C ASP A 116 -8.92 9.96 -11.18
N GLY A 117 -10.17 9.50 -11.10
CA GLY A 117 -10.51 8.12 -10.82
C GLY A 117 -10.41 7.70 -9.35
N GLY A 118 -9.94 8.56 -8.44
CA GLY A 118 -9.88 8.30 -7.01
C GLY A 118 -11.18 8.64 -6.26
N ASN A 119 -12.01 9.50 -6.84
CA ASN A 119 -13.27 9.93 -6.23
C ASN A 119 -14.45 8.97 -6.45
N GLU A 120 -14.22 7.81 -7.08
CA GLU A 120 -15.29 6.83 -7.34
C GLU A 120 -15.82 6.18 -6.06
N ALA A 121 -15.00 6.15 -4.98
CA ALA A 121 -15.43 5.68 -3.67
C ALA A 121 -14.70 6.46 -2.55
N PRO A 122 -15.44 6.91 -1.51
CA PRO A 122 -14.83 7.63 -0.40
C PRO A 122 -13.95 6.71 0.46
N CYS A 123 -12.89 7.27 1.06
CA CYS A 123 -12.17 6.63 2.15
C CYS A 123 -13.09 6.57 3.38
N ILE A 124 -13.29 5.39 3.93
CA ILE A 124 -14.13 5.16 5.12
C ILE A 124 -13.32 4.84 6.38
N LEU A 125 -12.03 4.57 6.23
CA LEU A 125 -11.14 4.33 7.37
C LEU A 125 -10.68 5.66 7.95
N ASP A 126 -10.83 5.80 9.25
CA ASP A 126 -10.47 7.01 10.02
C ASP A 126 -9.27 6.78 10.96
N HIS A 127 -8.71 5.56 10.98
CA HIS A 127 -7.52 5.22 11.75
C HIS A 127 -6.61 4.24 11.01
N CYS A 128 -5.29 4.35 11.24
CA CYS A 128 -4.27 3.47 10.66
C CYS A 128 -2.96 3.58 11.46
N ASP A 129 -2.03 2.65 11.22
CA ASP A 129 -0.66 2.75 11.74
C ASP A 129 0.15 3.76 10.93
N GLU A 130 -0.04 3.76 9.62
CA GLU A 130 0.64 4.61 8.66
C GLU A 130 -0.35 5.24 7.66
N LEU A 131 -0.38 6.56 7.60
CA LEU A 131 -1.03 7.31 6.54
C LEU A 131 0.04 7.70 5.50
N LYS A 132 -0.03 7.12 4.31
CA LYS A 132 0.91 7.37 3.21
C LYS A 132 0.18 8.00 2.03
N VAL A 133 0.40 9.28 1.82
CA VAL A 133 -0.29 10.09 0.81
C VAL A 133 0.61 10.33 -0.39
N VAL A 134 0.14 10.01 -1.60
CA VAL A 134 0.78 10.45 -2.83
C VAL A 134 0.56 11.95 -2.96
N TYR A 135 1.66 12.73 -3.05
CA TYR A 135 1.62 14.17 -3.03
C TYR A 135 1.74 14.78 -4.42
N LEU A 136 0.79 15.63 -4.77
CA LEU A 136 0.73 16.41 -6.02
C LEU A 136 0.39 17.89 -5.76
N GLY A 137 0.60 18.37 -4.52
CA GLY A 137 0.31 19.77 -4.17
C GLY A 137 -1.05 20.00 -3.53
N GLN A 138 -1.78 18.94 -3.17
CA GLN A 138 -3.10 19.05 -2.52
C GLN A 138 -3.00 19.57 -1.08
N ASP A 139 -4.10 20.09 -0.57
CA ASP A 139 -4.22 20.53 0.82
C ASP A 139 -4.13 19.33 1.78
N LEU A 140 -3.16 19.36 2.69
CA LEU A 140 -2.93 18.28 3.64
C LEU A 140 -3.90 18.26 4.81
N SER A 141 -4.60 19.38 5.08
CA SER A 141 -5.57 19.49 6.17
C SER A 141 -6.78 18.55 5.98
N GLN A 142 -7.07 18.17 4.75
CA GLN A 142 -8.13 17.20 4.45
C GLN A 142 -7.91 15.83 5.10
N TYR A 143 -6.67 15.50 5.47
CA TYR A 143 -6.32 14.24 6.14
C TYR A 143 -6.27 14.34 7.67
N ASP A 144 -6.57 15.51 8.27
CA ASP A 144 -6.46 15.72 9.71
C ASP A 144 -7.46 14.90 10.52
N HIS A 145 -8.57 14.51 9.90
CA HIS A 145 -9.56 13.64 10.50
C HIS A 145 -9.10 12.17 10.65
N ILE A 146 -8.02 11.76 9.97
CA ILE A 146 -7.48 10.40 10.04
C ILE A 146 -6.47 10.31 11.18
N SER A 147 -6.76 9.45 12.16
CA SER A 147 -5.83 9.10 13.24
C SER A 147 -4.75 8.15 12.72
N ALA A 148 -3.49 8.61 12.70
CA ALA A 148 -2.35 7.83 12.22
C ALA A 148 -1.16 7.97 13.15
N SER A 149 -0.50 6.84 13.46
CA SER A 149 0.75 6.83 14.26
C SER A 149 1.91 7.44 13.48
N HIS A 150 1.91 7.24 12.16
CA HIS A 150 2.94 7.75 11.25
C HIS A 150 2.28 8.37 10.02
N ARG A 151 2.84 9.50 9.55
CA ARG A 151 2.35 10.21 8.38
C ARG A 151 3.46 10.37 7.36
N PHE A 152 3.22 9.97 6.11
CA PHE A 152 4.19 10.05 5.02
C PHE A 152 3.60 10.73 3.78
N LEU A 153 4.40 11.62 3.18
CA LEU A 153 4.18 12.10 1.83
C LEU A 153 5.08 11.36 0.86
N GLN A 154 4.53 10.88 -0.21
CA GLN A 154 5.26 10.18 -1.27
C GLN A 154 5.12 10.94 -2.57
N PRO A 155 6.24 11.38 -3.21
CA PRO A 155 6.17 12.06 -4.49
C PRO A 155 5.53 11.14 -5.53
N CYS A 156 4.58 11.67 -6.32
CA CYS A 156 3.97 10.93 -7.39
C CYS A 156 5.02 10.58 -8.44
N TYR A 157 5.21 9.28 -8.70
CA TYR A 157 6.08 8.81 -9.75
C TYR A 157 5.41 9.01 -11.12
N VAL A 158 6.18 9.51 -12.06
CA VAL A 158 5.82 9.66 -13.48
C VAL A 158 7.04 9.34 -14.35
N ASP A 159 6.83 8.89 -15.58
CA ASP A 159 7.93 8.52 -16.48
C ASP A 159 8.74 9.72 -16.94
N ASP A 160 8.12 10.89 -17.07
CA ASP A 160 8.82 12.14 -17.41
C ASP A 160 9.77 12.57 -16.28
N GLU A 161 11.06 12.62 -16.59
CA GLU A 161 12.14 12.91 -15.63
C GLU A 161 12.00 14.30 -14.99
N ALA A 162 11.67 15.32 -15.78
CA ALA A 162 11.57 16.69 -15.29
C ALA A 162 10.38 16.84 -14.32
N ARG A 163 9.25 16.23 -14.65
CA ARG A 163 8.06 16.19 -13.78
C ARG A 163 8.33 15.36 -12.52
N ARG A 164 9.00 14.23 -12.64
CA ARG A 164 9.38 13.39 -11.49
C ARG A 164 10.25 14.16 -10.51
N GLN A 165 11.26 14.87 -11.02
CA GLN A 165 12.14 15.71 -10.20
C GLN A 165 11.36 16.88 -9.57
N HIS A 166 10.46 17.50 -10.31
CA HIS A 166 9.58 18.55 -9.77
C HIS A 166 8.70 18.01 -8.62
N ASN A 167 8.04 16.87 -8.81
CA ASN A 167 7.19 16.24 -7.79
C ASN A 167 8.01 15.89 -6.53
N LEU A 168 9.25 15.42 -6.70
CA LEU A 168 10.15 15.13 -5.58
C LEU A 168 10.47 16.39 -4.79
N GLN A 169 10.88 17.48 -5.46
CA GLN A 169 11.23 18.75 -4.80
C GLN A 169 10.02 19.36 -4.10
N ALA A 170 8.84 19.35 -4.73
CA ALA A 170 7.61 19.84 -4.13
C ALA A 170 7.23 19.02 -2.88
N CYS A 171 7.37 17.69 -2.94
CA CYS A 171 7.10 16.82 -1.79
C CYS A 171 8.09 17.06 -0.65
N VAL A 172 9.38 17.24 -0.94
CA VAL A 172 10.41 17.59 0.07
C VAL A 172 10.06 18.92 0.75
N GLN A 173 9.71 19.94 -0.03
CA GLN A 173 9.31 21.24 0.53
C GLN A 173 8.06 21.11 1.41
N ALA A 174 7.06 20.34 0.96
CA ALA A 174 5.85 20.12 1.75
C ALA A 174 6.13 19.43 3.10
N VAL A 175 7.08 18.48 3.14
CA VAL A 175 7.50 17.87 4.41
C VAL A 175 8.22 18.87 5.31
N LEU A 176 9.07 19.74 4.75
CA LEU A 176 9.77 20.77 5.53
C LEU A 176 8.80 21.80 6.12
N ASP A 177 7.74 22.14 5.38
CA ASP A 177 6.71 23.07 5.81
C ASP A 177 5.71 22.44 6.79
N ASN A 178 5.63 21.10 6.83
CA ASN A 178 4.69 20.32 7.63
C ASN A 178 5.43 19.21 8.40
N PRO A 179 6.15 19.51 9.50
CA PRO A 179 7.08 18.58 10.16
C PRO A 179 6.42 17.35 10.82
N GLN A 180 5.09 17.31 10.90
CA GLN A 180 4.33 16.10 11.29
C GLN A 180 4.33 15.03 10.21
N TRP A 181 4.70 15.37 8.97
CA TRP A 181 4.85 14.45 7.86
C TRP A 181 6.31 14.08 7.64
N ARG A 182 6.55 12.87 7.13
CA ARG A 182 7.85 12.34 6.74
C ARG A 182 7.86 12.05 5.24
N LEU A 183 9.03 12.09 4.63
CA LEU A 183 9.17 11.70 3.23
C LEU A 183 9.19 10.18 3.10
N SER A 184 8.35 9.64 2.22
CA SER A 184 8.46 8.26 1.71
C SER A 184 8.97 8.29 0.28
N LEU A 185 9.91 7.42 -0.04
CA LEU A 185 10.39 7.22 -1.40
C LEU A 185 10.04 5.80 -1.85
N GLN A 186 9.96 5.59 -3.17
CA GLN A 186 9.87 4.25 -3.77
C GLN A 186 11.29 3.69 -3.93
N THR A 187 11.91 3.27 -2.82
CA THR A 187 13.33 2.85 -2.80
C THR A 187 13.58 1.61 -3.67
N HIS A 188 12.58 0.75 -3.85
CA HIS A 188 12.64 -0.40 -4.75
C HIS A 188 13.00 0.03 -6.20
N ARG A 189 12.50 1.18 -6.68
CA ARG A 189 12.85 1.71 -8.01
C ARG A 189 14.33 2.13 -8.09
N THR A 190 14.84 2.75 -7.02
CA THR A 190 16.26 3.15 -6.94
C THR A 190 17.19 1.94 -6.88
N LEU A 191 16.77 0.89 -6.20
CA LEU A 191 17.53 -0.35 -6.04
C LEU A 191 17.39 -1.29 -7.25
N GLY A 192 16.44 -1.05 -8.15
CA GLY A 192 16.13 -1.93 -9.28
C GLY A 192 15.59 -3.29 -8.86
N ILE A 193 14.88 -3.35 -7.72
CA ILE A 193 14.20 -4.55 -7.20
C ILE A 193 12.69 -4.45 -7.40
N ARG A 194 11.99 -5.57 -7.18
CA ARG A 194 10.51 -5.60 -7.23
C ARG A 194 9.94 -4.96 -5.99
#